data_da17da85abcda00054ba964eacf7ce44
#
_entry.id   da17da85abcda00054ba964eacf7ce44
#
_cell.length_a   1.000
_cell.length_b   1.000
_cell.length_c   1.000
_cell.angle_alpha   90.00
_cell.angle_beta   90.00
_cell.angle_gamma   90.00
#
_symmetry.space_group_name_H-M   'P 1'
#
loop_
_entity.id
_entity.type
_entity.pdbx_description
1 polymer ?
#
loop_
_entity_poly.entity_id
_entity_poly.type
_entity_poly.pdbx_seq_one_letter_code
_entity_poly.pdbx_strand_id
1 'polypeptide(L)'
;VHIIIHWDWITGTVGRTWQVIIGKRTSFGSRLTYNIILDAVIGISFIICAISGMYFMFFAESGPTGEIILFSKTTWDLIHTWSGVLMTITAVLHFLLHWKWITNITRKMFKPRQKQLLNQPMTQNSKSF
;
A
#
# COMPACT_ATOMS: atom_id res chain seq x y z
N VAL A 1 -8.59 7.44 5.97
CA VAL A 1 -7.61 8.37 6.56
C VAL A 1 -6.25 8.22 5.87
N HIS A 2 -5.69 6.99 5.72
CA HIS A 2 -4.36 6.76 5.13
C HIS A 2 -4.22 7.29 3.69
N ILE A 3 -5.21 7.02 2.84
CA ILE A 3 -5.23 7.50 1.43
C ILE A 3 -5.22 9.04 1.36
N ILE A 4 -5.92 9.72 2.27
CA ILE A 4 -6.00 11.19 2.27
C ILE A 4 -4.66 11.81 2.66
N ILE A 5 -3.94 11.22 3.63
CA ILE A 5 -2.63 11.70 4.09
C ILE A 5 -1.56 11.55 3.01
N HIS A 6 -1.68 10.54 2.16
CA HIS A 6 -0.71 10.25 1.11
C HIS A 6 -1.19 10.63 -0.30
N TRP A 7 -2.24 11.46 -0.40
CA TRP A 7 -2.84 11.83 -1.69
C TRP A 7 -1.84 12.45 -2.67
N ASP A 8 -1.01 13.37 -2.19
CA ASP A 8 0.02 14.01 -3.03
C ASP A 8 1.07 13.03 -3.53
N TRP A 9 1.42 12.03 -2.72
CA TRP A 9 2.32 10.96 -3.12
C TRP A 9 1.67 10.05 -4.17
N ILE A 10 0.40 9.69 -3.98
CA ILE A 10 -0.37 8.84 -4.90
C ILE A 10 -0.48 9.53 -6.26
N THR A 11 -0.94 10.78 -6.28
CA THR A 11 -1.11 11.54 -7.52
C THR A 11 0.22 11.79 -8.24
N GLY A 12 1.29 12.08 -7.48
CA GLY A 12 2.64 12.22 -8.02
C GLY A 12 3.19 10.92 -8.61
N THR A 13 2.89 9.77 -8.01
CA THR A 13 3.33 8.45 -8.49
C THR A 13 2.54 8.04 -9.73
N VAL A 14 1.21 8.18 -9.69
CA VAL A 14 0.33 7.90 -10.84
C VAL A 14 0.71 8.79 -12.03
N GLY A 15 0.93 10.08 -11.82
CA GLY A 15 1.34 11.00 -12.88
C GLY A 15 2.69 10.64 -13.52
N ARG A 16 3.67 10.20 -12.72
CA ARG A 16 4.96 9.72 -13.22
C ARG A 16 4.84 8.42 -14.01
N THR A 17 4.06 7.47 -13.50
CA THR A 17 3.79 6.19 -14.18
C THR A 17 3.09 6.43 -15.51
N TRP A 18 2.11 7.33 -15.54
CA TRP A 18 1.42 7.73 -16.76
C TRP A 18 2.35 8.34 -17.82
N GLN A 19 3.28 9.21 -17.41
CA GLN A 19 4.29 9.80 -18.30
C GLN A 19 5.24 8.77 -18.89
N VAL A 20 5.53 7.69 -18.18
CA VAL A 20 6.36 6.58 -18.68
C VAL A 20 5.58 5.72 -19.66
N ILE A 21 4.31 5.41 -19.37
CA ILE A 21 3.43 4.64 -20.28
C ILE A 21 3.26 5.37 -21.61
N ILE A 22 3.13 6.71 -21.60
CA ILE A 22 3.00 7.53 -22.82
C ILE A 22 4.35 7.76 -23.55
N GLY A 23 5.45 7.20 -23.02
CA GLY A 23 6.77 7.31 -23.66
C GLY A 23 7.45 8.67 -23.51
N LYS A 24 6.94 9.58 -22.66
CA LYS A 24 7.50 10.90 -22.41
C LYS A 24 8.74 10.91 -21.50
N ARG A 25 9.03 9.80 -20.82
CA ARG A 25 10.24 9.64 -19.98
C ARG A 25 10.90 8.29 -20.25
N THR A 26 12.19 8.31 -20.45
CA THR A 26 13.04 7.13 -20.58
C THR A 26 13.44 6.63 -19.20
N SER A 27 12.89 5.45 -18.82
CA SER A 27 13.38 4.59 -17.74
C SER A 27 13.26 5.10 -16.30
N PHE A 28 12.47 4.37 -15.51
CA PHE A 28 12.59 4.34 -14.05
C PHE A 28 13.88 3.59 -13.64
N GLY A 29 14.57 4.05 -12.60
CA GLY A 29 15.62 3.23 -11.96
C GLY A 29 15.00 1.89 -11.49
N SER A 30 15.73 0.78 -11.66
CA SER A 30 15.24 -0.59 -11.40
C SER A 30 14.48 -0.74 -10.08
N ARG A 31 14.94 -0.12 -9.00
CA ARG A 31 14.28 -0.19 -7.68
C ARG A 31 12.88 0.43 -7.66
N LEU A 32 12.69 1.56 -8.36
CA LEU A 32 11.38 2.21 -8.43
C LEU A 32 10.41 1.38 -9.25
N THR A 33 10.88 0.77 -10.34
CA THR A 33 10.07 -0.14 -11.18
C THR A 33 9.58 -1.35 -10.38
N TYR A 34 10.45 -1.98 -9.59
CA TYR A 34 10.05 -3.11 -8.74
C TYR A 34 8.99 -2.73 -7.72
N ASN A 35 9.12 -1.60 -7.05
CA ASN A 35 8.13 -1.14 -6.08
C ASN A 35 6.77 -0.88 -6.74
N ILE A 36 6.75 -0.23 -7.90
CA ILE A 36 5.50 0.04 -8.64
C ILE A 36 4.83 -1.27 -9.08
N ILE A 37 5.60 -2.24 -9.56
CA ILE A 37 5.05 -3.54 -9.96
C ILE A 37 4.48 -4.28 -8.75
N LEU A 38 5.19 -4.32 -7.62
CA LEU A 38 4.70 -4.94 -6.40
C LEU A 38 3.41 -4.29 -5.90
N ASP A 39 3.38 -2.96 -5.86
CA ASP A 39 2.19 -2.19 -5.44
C ASP A 39 1.00 -2.45 -6.37
N ALA A 40 1.24 -2.51 -7.69
CA ALA A 40 0.22 -2.84 -8.68
C ALA A 40 -0.32 -4.26 -8.49
N VAL A 41 0.55 -5.26 -8.27
CA VAL A 41 0.13 -6.64 -8.02
C VAL A 41 -0.69 -6.76 -6.74
N ILE A 42 -0.27 -6.11 -5.65
CA ILE A 42 -1.03 -6.07 -4.39
C ILE A 42 -2.40 -5.43 -4.63
N GLY A 43 -2.45 -4.26 -5.28
CA GLY A 43 -3.69 -3.54 -5.54
C GLY A 43 -4.68 -4.32 -6.40
N ILE A 44 -4.21 -4.91 -7.50
CA ILE A 44 -5.05 -5.74 -8.40
C ILE A 44 -5.56 -6.99 -7.66
N SER A 45 -4.68 -7.71 -6.96
CA SER A 45 -5.05 -8.90 -6.20
C SER A 45 -6.07 -8.56 -5.09
N PHE A 46 -5.90 -7.41 -4.42
CA PHE A 46 -6.85 -6.92 -3.43
C PHE A 46 -8.24 -6.65 -4.03
N ILE A 47 -8.31 -5.98 -5.17
CA ILE A 47 -9.58 -5.70 -5.85
C ILE A 47 -10.28 -6.99 -6.25
N ILE A 48 -9.58 -7.96 -6.83
CA ILE A 48 -10.13 -9.25 -7.22
C ILE A 48 -10.62 -10.01 -5.98
N CYS A 49 -9.82 -10.06 -4.92
CA CYS A 49 -10.17 -10.70 -3.66
C CYS A 49 -11.39 -10.04 -3.00
N ALA A 50 -11.48 -8.70 -3.02
CA ALA A 50 -12.60 -7.97 -2.46
C ALA A 50 -13.90 -8.22 -3.26
N ILE A 51 -13.85 -8.18 -4.58
CA ILE A 51 -15.01 -8.45 -5.45
C ILE A 51 -15.51 -9.88 -5.24
N SER A 52 -14.61 -10.88 -5.25
CA SER A 52 -14.98 -12.28 -5.03
C SER A 52 -15.49 -12.52 -3.61
N GLY A 53 -14.93 -11.86 -2.59
CA GLY A 53 -15.41 -11.93 -1.21
C GLY A 53 -16.80 -11.31 -1.05
N MET A 54 -17.07 -10.17 -1.69
CA MET A 54 -18.41 -9.58 -1.72
C MET A 54 -19.42 -10.49 -2.40
N TYR A 55 -19.03 -11.16 -3.50
CA TYR A 55 -19.88 -12.15 -4.14
C TYR A 55 -20.30 -13.25 -3.16
N PHE A 56 -19.36 -13.81 -2.38
CA PHE A 56 -19.68 -14.82 -1.37
C PHE A 56 -20.59 -14.27 -0.28
N MET A 57 -20.36 -13.06 0.18
CA MET A 57 -21.15 -12.46 1.25
C MET A 57 -22.62 -12.24 0.86
N PHE A 58 -22.88 -11.82 -0.38
CA PHE A 58 -24.22 -11.48 -0.82
C PHE A 58 -24.97 -12.60 -1.55
N PHE A 59 -24.27 -13.53 -2.20
CA PHE A 59 -24.85 -14.52 -3.11
C PHE A 59 -24.63 -15.99 -2.72
N ALA A 60 -23.79 -16.25 -1.71
CA ALA A 60 -23.47 -17.63 -1.31
C ALA A 60 -24.66 -18.37 -0.67
N GLU A 61 -25.62 -17.67 -0.09
CA GLU A 61 -26.83 -18.27 0.54
C GLU A 61 -27.94 -18.63 -0.44
N SER A 62 -27.85 -18.21 -1.69
CA SER A 62 -28.82 -18.59 -2.73
C SER A 62 -28.56 -20.02 -3.15
N GLY A 63 -29.25 -20.97 -2.52
CA GLY A 63 -29.24 -22.44 -2.65
C GLY A 63 -28.63 -23.13 -3.89
N PRO A 64 -28.76 -24.45 -4.05
CA PRO A 64 -28.12 -25.23 -5.12
C PRO A 64 -28.53 -24.84 -6.55
N THR A 65 -29.58 -24.02 -6.69
CA THR A 65 -30.05 -23.43 -7.96
C THR A 65 -29.67 -21.96 -8.12
N GLY A 66 -28.73 -21.44 -7.29
CA GLY A 66 -28.28 -20.06 -7.37
C GLY A 66 -27.90 -19.68 -8.79
N GLU A 67 -28.52 -18.64 -9.32
CA GLU A 67 -28.24 -18.12 -10.65
C GLU A 67 -26.73 -17.90 -10.82
N ILE A 68 -26.19 -18.49 -11.89
CA ILE A 68 -24.77 -18.37 -12.26
C ILE A 68 -24.55 -16.94 -12.75
N ILE A 69 -24.19 -16.04 -11.85
CA ILE A 69 -23.75 -14.71 -12.27
C ILE A 69 -22.30 -14.81 -12.74
N LEU A 70 -22.10 -14.85 -14.04
CA LEU A 70 -20.82 -14.89 -14.77
C LEU A 70 -20.03 -16.21 -14.61
N PHE A 71 -19.84 -16.75 -13.40
CA PHE A 71 -19.01 -17.93 -13.15
C PHE A 71 -19.64 -18.87 -12.11
N SER A 72 -19.26 -20.16 -12.14
CA SER A 72 -19.70 -21.13 -11.13
C SER A 72 -19.15 -20.78 -9.74
N LYS A 73 -19.82 -21.23 -8.68
CA LYS A 73 -19.40 -21.04 -7.29
C LYS A 73 -17.95 -21.52 -7.06
N THR A 74 -17.61 -22.67 -7.64
CA THR A 74 -16.24 -23.22 -7.55
C THR A 74 -15.19 -22.31 -8.22
N THR A 75 -15.55 -21.69 -9.35
CA THR A 75 -14.65 -20.73 -10.03
C THR A 75 -14.43 -19.48 -9.19
N TRP A 76 -15.48 -18.95 -8.57
CA TRP A 76 -15.36 -17.80 -7.65
C TRP A 76 -14.51 -18.12 -6.43
N ASP A 77 -14.63 -19.34 -5.87
CA ASP A 77 -13.81 -19.80 -4.75
C ASP A 77 -12.33 -19.89 -5.13
N LEU A 78 -12.02 -20.46 -6.30
CA LEU A 78 -10.66 -20.48 -6.80
C LEU A 78 -10.09 -19.08 -7.02
N ILE A 79 -10.84 -18.17 -7.62
CA ILE A 79 -10.41 -16.77 -7.85
C ILE A 79 -10.12 -16.09 -6.51
N HIS A 80 -11.02 -16.24 -5.53
CA HIS A 80 -10.84 -15.66 -4.20
C HIS A 80 -9.60 -16.21 -3.50
N THR A 81 -9.46 -17.52 -3.45
CA THR A 81 -8.35 -18.19 -2.78
C THR A 81 -7.01 -17.81 -3.42
N TRP A 82 -6.88 -17.91 -4.74
CA TRP A 82 -5.62 -17.62 -5.42
C TRP A 82 -5.26 -16.13 -5.39
N SER A 83 -6.24 -15.23 -5.51
CA SER A 83 -5.98 -13.79 -5.35
C SER A 83 -5.55 -13.44 -3.94
N GLY A 84 -6.13 -14.08 -2.91
CA GLY A 84 -5.74 -13.92 -1.51
C GLY A 84 -4.33 -14.42 -1.23
N VAL A 85 -3.97 -15.60 -1.75
CA VAL A 85 -2.61 -16.16 -1.63
C VAL A 85 -1.59 -15.24 -2.31
N LEU A 86 -1.84 -14.81 -3.54
CA LEU A 86 -0.96 -13.92 -4.29
C LEU A 86 -0.79 -12.58 -3.56
N MET A 87 -1.88 -11.99 -3.08
CA MET A 87 -1.86 -10.76 -2.30
C MET A 87 -1.00 -10.91 -1.05
N THR A 88 -1.17 -12.00 -0.30
CA THR A 88 -0.43 -12.25 0.95
C THR A 88 1.07 -12.37 0.69
N ILE A 89 1.47 -13.18 -0.29
CA ILE A 89 2.89 -13.36 -0.65
C ILE A 89 3.49 -12.02 -1.07
N THR A 90 2.81 -11.28 -1.93
CA THR A 90 3.31 -9.99 -2.44
C THR A 90 3.38 -8.93 -1.35
N ALA A 91 2.41 -8.90 -0.42
CA ALA A 91 2.42 -8.00 0.73
C ALA A 91 3.58 -8.31 1.69
N VAL A 92 3.87 -9.59 1.95
CA VAL A 92 5.04 -9.98 2.76
C VAL A 92 6.34 -9.54 2.09
N LEU A 93 6.49 -9.76 0.79
CA LEU A 93 7.66 -9.30 0.03
C LEU A 93 7.80 -7.78 0.08
N HIS A 94 6.71 -7.03 -0.12
CA HIS A 94 6.69 -5.58 -0.01
C HIS A 94 7.15 -5.11 1.39
N PHE A 95 6.61 -5.73 2.45
CA PHE A 95 6.98 -5.43 3.82
C PHE A 95 8.48 -5.69 4.08
N LEU A 96 9.03 -6.81 3.60
CA LEU A 96 10.43 -7.14 3.76
C LEU A 96 11.35 -6.16 3.02
N LEU A 97 10.98 -5.74 1.82
CA LEU A 97 11.75 -4.76 1.05
C LEU A 97 11.78 -3.38 1.73
N HIS A 98 10.68 -2.99 2.37
CA HIS A 98 10.56 -1.71 3.07
C HIS A 98 10.96 -1.76 4.55
N TRP A 99 11.42 -2.93 5.06
CA TRP A 99 11.75 -3.13 6.47
C TRP A 99 12.70 -2.08 7.05
N LYS A 100 13.78 -1.76 6.31
CA LYS A 100 14.75 -0.74 6.75
C LYS A 100 14.13 0.65 6.89
N TRP A 101 13.22 1.00 6.00
CA TRP A 101 12.52 2.28 6.05
C TRP A 101 11.55 2.33 7.24
N ILE A 102 10.77 1.28 7.44
CA ILE A 102 9.83 1.13 8.56
C ILE A 102 10.57 1.25 9.90
N THR A 103 11.65 0.50 10.09
CA THR A 103 12.45 0.53 11.33
C THR A 103 13.08 1.89 11.58
N ASN A 104 13.52 2.60 10.55
CA ASN A 104 14.09 3.94 10.68
C ASN A 104 13.05 4.98 11.09
N ILE A 105 11.85 4.92 10.53
CA ILE A 105 10.75 5.83 10.91
C ILE A 105 10.30 5.53 12.33
N THR A 106 10.06 4.26 12.66
CA THR A 106 9.68 3.83 14.00
C THR A 106 10.69 4.31 15.05
N ARG A 107 11.99 4.13 14.79
CA ARG A 107 13.04 4.66 15.68
C ARG A 107 12.99 6.19 15.84
N LYS A 108 12.69 6.93 14.77
CA LYS A 108 12.57 8.39 14.85
C LYS A 108 11.36 8.82 15.67
N MET A 109 10.24 8.09 15.58
CA MET A 109 9.03 8.37 16.35
C MET A 109 9.21 8.07 17.84
N PHE A 110 9.96 7.02 18.18
CA PHE A 110 10.21 6.62 19.57
C PHE A 110 11.46 7.25 20.19
N LYS A 111 12.26 8.05 19.45
CA LYS A 111 13.34 8.83 20.07
C LYS A 111 12.72 9.95 20.91
N PRO A 112 12.87 9.96 22.24
CA PRO A 112 12.28 10.98 23.08
C PRO A 112 12.86 12.36 22.70
N ARG A 113 11.97 13.34 22.68
CA ARG A 113 12.21 14.78 22.39
C ARG A 113 13.27 15.42 23.33
N GLN A 114 13.85 14.63 24.22
CA GLN A 114 14.76 15.05 25.28
C GLN A 114 16.07 15.70 24.79
N LYS A 115 16.56 15.36 23.59
CA LYS A 115 17.77 15.99 23.05
C LYS A 115 17.59 17.39 22.51
N GLN A 116 16.37 17.81 22.19
CA GLN A 116 16.11 19.17 21.72
C GLN A 116 16.10 20.20 22.87
N LEU A 117 15.71 19.78 24.06
CA LEU A 117 15.71 20.66 25.25
C LEU A 117 17.10 20.90 25.82
N LEU A 118 18.01 19.94 25.65
CA LEU A 118 19.40 20.08 26.11
C LEU A 118 20.31 20.91 25.17
N ASN A 119 19.90 21.10 23.93
CA ASN A 119 20.65 21.87 22.93
C ASN A 119 20.08 23.28 22.69
N GLN A 120 19.16 23.76 23.50
CA GLN A 120 18.80 25.17 23.46
C GLN A 120 19.93 25.97 24.15
N PRO A 121 20.65 26.84 23.41
CA PRO A 121 21.65 27.69 24.04
C PRO A 121 20.96 28.59 25.07
N MET A 122 21.49 28.59 26.30
CA MET A 122 21.03 29.41 27.45
C MET A 122 21.24 30.92 27.23
N THR A 123 20.92 31.44 26.04
CA THR A 123 21.21 32.83 25.69
C THR A 123 19.97 33.72 25.58
N GLN A 124 18.89 33.40 26.29
CA GLN A 124 17.72 34.32 26.29
C GLN A 124 17.25 34.80 27.67
N ASN A 125 18.10 34.82 28.68
CA ASN A 125 17.66 35.44 29.96
C ASN A 125 18.58 36.55 30.46
N SER A 126 19.17 37.35 29.59
CA SER A 126 20.00 38.51 29.97
C SER A 126 19.64 39.79 29.23
N LYS A 127 18.36 40.04 28.98
CA LYS A 127 17.89 41.37 28.54
C LYS A 127 16.56 41.71 29.19
N SER A 128 16.58 41.89 30.48
CA SER A 128 15.57 42.68 31.19
C SER A 128 16.15 43.22 32.51
N PHE A 129 16.97 44.24 32.39
CA PHE A 129 17.18 45.28 33.40
C PHE A 129 17.45 46.59 32.70
#